data_2e73ea0d45be37651b0c16dd1693b566
#
_entry.id   2e73ea0d45be37651b0c16dd1693b566
#
_cell.length_a   1.000
_cell.length_b   1.000
_cell.length_c   1.000
_cell.angle_alpha   90.00
_cell.angle_beta   90.00
_cell.angle_gamma   90.00
#
_symmetry.space_group_name_H-M   'P 1'
#
loop_
_entity.id
_entity.type
_entity.pdbx_description
1 polymer ?
#
loop_
_entity_poly.entity_id
_entity_poly.type
_entity_poly.pdbx_seq_one_letter_code
_entity_poly.pdbx_strand_id
1 'polypeptide(L)'
;SWNSQPQPNEETINFWKHLSEKKHWRIVQLPNGFFQTEYQQPEKEDTWIDVTRRETLEGAEQAIDSSVDHYAKKVDFLKGPKVVKTFK
;
A
#
# COMPACT_ATOMS: atom_id res chain seq x y z
N SER A 1 -2.26 -24.48 -12.99
CA SER A 1 -1.24 -23.57 -13.51
C SER A 1 -1.50 -22.16 -12.99
N TRP A 2 -0.49 -21.35 -12.89
CA TRP A 2 -0.66 -20.00 -12.40
C TRP A 2 -1.54 -19.14 -13.32
N ASN A 3 -1.62 -19.48 -14.60
CA ASN A 3 -2.48 -18.79 -15.56
C ASN A 3 -3.97 -19.01 -15.32
N SER A 4 -4.33 -20.04 -14.59
CA SER A 4 -5.74 -20.35 -14.30
C SER A 4 -6.26 -19.64 -13.06
N GLN A 5 -5.41 -18.92 -12.34
CA GLN A 5 -5.83 -18.20 -11.14
C GLN A 5 -6.63 -16.94 -11.52
N PRO A 6 -7.67 -16.61 -10.74
CA PRO A 6 -8.41 -15.39 -11.00
C PRO A 6 -7.49 -14.18 -10.91
N GLN A 7 -7.60 -13.28 -11.86
CA GLN A 7 -6.89 -12.01 -11.82
C GLN A 7 -7.75 -10.96 -11.12
N PRO A 8 -7.15 -10.07 -10.33
CA PRO A 8 -7.90 -8.95 -9.78
C PRO A 8 -8.40 -8.06 -10.91
N ASN A 9 -9.55 -7.40 -10.70
CA ASN A 9 -10.07 -6.48 -11.70
C ASN A 9 -9.23 -5.20 -11.74
N GLU A 10 -9.45 -4.40 -12.77
CA GLU A 10 -8.71 -3.16 -12.99
C GLU A 10 -8.85 -2.18 -11.83
N GLU A 11 -10.04 -2.10 -11.24
CA GLU A 11 -10.32 -1.22 -10.11
C GLU A 11 -9.47 -1.60 -8.90
N THR A 12 -9.35 -2.90 -8.60
CA THR A 12 -8.50 -3.39 -7.51
C THR A 12 -7.04 -3.10 -7.77
N ILE A 13 -6.57 -3.32 -9.01
CA ILE A 13 -5.18 -3.03 -9.38
C ILE A 13 -4.89 -1.54 -9.22
N ASN A 14 -5.79 -0.67 -9.64
CA ASN A 14 -5.61 0.77 -9.51
C ASN A 14 -5.58 1.20 -8.05
N PHE A 15 -6.38 0.54 -7.20
CA PHE A 15 -6.35 0.79 -5.76
C PHE A 15 -5.01 0.40 -5.15
N TRP A 16 -4.46 -0.77 -5.50
CA TRP A 16 -3.14 -1.18 -5.04
C TRP A 16 -2.04 -0.22 -5.50
N LYS A 17 -2.12 0.26 -6.75
CA LYS A 17 -1.18 1.27 -7.27
C LYS A 17 -1.27 2.55 -6.44
N HIS A 18 -2.48 2.98 -6.11
CA HIS A 18 -2.70 4.16 -5.29
C HIS A 18 -2.04 4.00 -3.91
N LEU A 19 -2.23 2.86 -3.26
CA LEU A 19 -1.66 2.57 -1.94
C LEU A 19 -0.15 2.36 -1.97
N SER A 20 0.42 2.04 -3.14
CA SER A 20 1.86 1.87 -3.29
C SER A 20 2.62 3.19 -3.37
N GLU A 21 1.91 4.32 -3.39
CA GLU A 21 2.52 5.64 -3.46
C GLU A 21 2.42 6.35 -2.12
N LYS A 22 3.56 6.63 -1.50
CA LYS A 22 3.62 7.23 -0.16
C LYS A 22 2.92 8.58 -0.08
N LYS A 23 2.86 9.32 -1.18
CA LYS A 23 2.18 10.63 -1.23
C LYS A 23 0.68 10.55 -0.92
N HIS A 24 0.08 9.36 -0.98
CA HIS A 24 -1.34 9.17 -0.66
C HIS A 24 -1.57 8.83 0.82
N TRP A 25 -0.53 8.85 1.62
CA TRP A 25 -0.59 8.53 3.04
C TRP A 25 -0.29 9.75 3.88
N ARG A 26 -0.82 9.75 5.11
CA ARG A 26 -0.49 10.76 6.10
C ARG A 26 -0.52 10.17 7.50
N ILE A 27 0.02 10.92 8.44
CA ILE A 27 -0.04 10.58 9.87
C ILE A 27 -0.75 11.74 10.57
N VAL A 28 -1.72 11.40 11.41
CA VAL A 28 -2.36 12.37 12.29
C VAL A 28 -2.12 11.96 13.73
N GLN A 29 -1.88 12.93 14.60
CA GLN A 29 -1.78 12.65 16.03
C GLN A 29 -3.16 12.80 16.65
N LEU A 30 -3.60 11.73 17.32
CA LEU A 30 -4.90 11.70 17.97
C LEU A 30 -4.85 12.43 19.33
N PRO A 31 -6.02 12.83 19.88
CA PRO A 31 -6.04 13.50 21.20
C PRO A 31 -5.39 12.69 22.31
N ASN A 32 -5.37 11.36 22.23
CA ASN A 32 -4.71 10.52 23.22
C ASN A 32 -3.19 10.42 23.03
N GLY A 33 -2.63 11.12 22.04
CA GLY A 33 -1.21 11.13 21.77
C GLY A 33 -0.72 10.08 20.76
N PHE A 34 -1.56 9.14 20.37
CA PHE A 34 -1.19 8.11 19.39
C PHE A 34 -1.11 8.72 18.00
N PHE A 35 -0.29 8.09 17.16
CA PHE A 35 -0.12 8.49 15.76
C PHE A 35 -0.87 7.52 14.87
N GLN A 36 -1.82 8.04 14.11
CA GLN A 36 -2.68 7.25 13.25
C GLN A 36 -2.25 7.42 11.80
N THR A 37 -2.04 6.29 11.12
CA THR A 37 -1.75 6.31 9.68
C THR A 37 -3.07 6.27 8.93
N GLU A 38 -3.12 7.05 7.84
CA GLU A 38 -4.31 7.14 7.00
C GLU A 38 -3.90 7.20 5.55
N TYR A 39 -4.73 6.63 4.66
CA TYR A 39 -4.56 6.84 3.24
C TYR A 39 -5.71 7.67 2.68
N GLN A 40 -5.40 8.45 1.66
CA GLN A 40 -6.38 9.23 0.93
C GLN A 40 -7.19 8.29 0.04
N GLN A 41 -8.51 8.39 0.08
CA GLN A 41 -9.36 7.55 -0.76
C GLN A 41 -9.21 7.96 -2.22
N PRO A 42 -9.02 6.99 -3.16
CA PRO A 42 -8.99 7.31 -4.58
C PRO A 42 -10.30 8.01 -4.98
N GLU A 43 -10.20 9.03 -5.81
CA GLU A 43 -11.34 9.80 -6.33
C GLU A 43 -12.09 10.65 -5.30
N LYS A 44 -11.67 10.62 -4.02
CA LYS A 44 -12.25 11.45 -2.94
C LYS A 44 -11.12 12.03 -2.12
N GLU A 45 -10.49 13.09 -2.64
CA GLU A 45 -9.27 13.66 -2.07
C GLU A 45 -9.40 14.15 -0.65
N ASP A 46 -10.60 14.52 -0.22
CA ASP A 46 -10.85 14.99 1.13
C ASP A 46 -11.25 13.88 2.11
N THR A 47 -11.29 12.64 1.65
CA THR A 47 -11.66 11.49 2.48
C THR A 47 -10.43 10.65 2.81
N TRP A 48 -10.17 10.47 4.10
CA TRP A 48 -9.03 9.71 4.61
C TRP A 48 -9.51 8.51 5.41
N ILE A 49 -8.88 7.38 5.17
CA ILE A 49 -9.24 6.10 5.80
C ILE A 49 -8.11 5.71 6.75
N ASP A 50 -8.46 5.45 8.00
CA ASP A 50 -7.48 5.05 9.02
C ASP A 50 -7.08 3.58 8.85
N VAL A 51 -5.82 3.29 9.11
CA VAL A 51 -5.25 1.95 8.92
C VAL A 51 -4.65 1.41 10.22
N THR A 52 -3.72 2.15 10.83
CA THR A 52 -3.04 1.69 12.03
C THR A 52 -2.87 2.83 13.02
N ARG A 53 -2.64 2.47 14.30
CA ARG A 53 -2.28 3.41 15.36
C ARG A 53 -0.99 2.92 16.01
N ARG A 54 -0.08 3.86 16.26
CA ARG A 54 1.21 3.59 16.89
C ARG A 54 1.48 4.61 17.97
N GLU A 55 2.25 4.22 18.96
CA GLU A 55 2.59 5.11 20.07
C GLU A 55 3.61 6.17 19.70
N THR A 56 4.41 5.93 18.66
CA THR A 56 5.48 6.83 18.22
C THR A 56 5.31 7.23 16.77
N LEU A 57 5.85 8.40 16.43
CA LEU A 57 5.87 8.87 15.05
C LEU A 57 6.69 7.93 14.16
N GLU A 58 7.84 7.46 14.66
CA GLU A 58 8.68 6.53 13.91
C GLU A 58 7.93 5.22 13.62
N GLY A 59 7.17 4.72 14.61
CA GLY A 59 6.36 3.52 14.42
C GLY A 59 5.30 3.71 13.34
N ALA A 60 4.67 4.87 13.30
CA ALA A 60 3.68 5.19 12.27
C ALA A 60 4.34 5.31 10.89
N GLU A 61 5.51 5.94 10.81
CA GLU A 61 6.25 6.04 9.55
C GLU A 61 6.65 4.67 9.03
N GLN A 62 7.11 3.78 9.90
CA GLN A 62 7.44 2.40 9.54
C GLN A 62 6.21 1.64 9.05
N ALA A 63 5.06 1.86 9.68
CA ALA A 63 3.81 1.22 9.25
C ALA A 63 3.42 1.64 7.84
N ILE A 64 3.57 2.92 7.50
CA ILE A 64 3.32 3.41 6.15
C ILE A 64 4.31 2.80 5.16
N ASP A 65 5.60 2.80 5.48
CA ASP A 65 6.61 2.24 4.58
C ASP A 65 6.35 0.76 4.32
N SER A 66 5.94 0.00 5.33
CA SER A 66 5.59 -1.40 5.17
C SER A 66 4.36 -1.57 4.27
N SER A 67 3.34 -0.72 4.44
CA SER A 67 2.13 -0.78 3.60
C SER A 67 2.45 -0.44 2.15
N VAL A 68 3.21 0.62 1.92
CA VAL A 68 3.62 1.05 0.58
C VAL A 68 4.39 -0.07 -0.12
N ASP A 69 5.36 -0.67 0.58
CA ASP A 69 6.16 -1.77 0.04
C ASP A 69 5.29 -2.99 -0.28
N HIS A 70 4.37 -3.33 0.62
CA HIS A 70 3.44 -4.45 0.43
C HIS A 70 2.64 -4.29 -0.86
N TYR A 71 2.05 -3.11 -1.08
CA TYR A 71 1.24 -2.88 -2.27
C TYR A 71 2.07 -2.74 -3.53
N ALA A 72 3.27 -2.18 -3.44
CA ALA A 72 4.19 -2.12 -4.57
C ALA A 72 4.57 -3.52 -5.05
N LYS A 73 4.82 -4.44 -4.11
CA LYS A 73 5.11 -5.83 -4.45
C LYS A 73 3.91 -6.54 -5.06
N LYS A 74 2.71 -6.29 -4.57
CA LYS A 74 1.49 -6.85 -5.16
C LYS A 74 1.33 -6.41 -6.62
N VAL A 75 1.52 -5.13 -6.89
CA VAL A 75 1.44 -4.60 -8.27
C VAL A 75 2.52 -5.22 -9.15
N ASP A 76 3.74 -5.30 -8.65
CA ASP A 76 4.86 -5.88 -9.39
C ASP A 76 4.62 -7.36 -9.72
N PHE A 77 4.05 -8.11 -8.78
CA PHE A 77 3.73 -9.51 -8.97
C PHE A 77 2.75 -9.73 -10.13
N LEU A 78 1.86 -8.76 -10.38
CA LEU A 78 0.89 -8.85 -11.47
C LEU A 78 1.52 -8.76 -12.86
N LYS A 79 2.78 -8.33 -12.94
CA LYS A 79 3.51 -8.28 -14.22
C LYS A 79 3.92 -9.66 -14.72
N GLY A 80 3.67 -10.70 -13.93
CA GLY A 80 3.97 -12.06 -14.29
C GLY A 80 5.40 -12.47 -13.97
N PRO A 81 5.81 -13.66 -14.42
CA PRO A 81 7.15 -14.18 -14.11
C PRO A 81 8.26 -13.33 -14.71
N LYS A 82 9.35 -13.25 -13.97
CA LYS A 82 10.55 -12.54 -14.40
C LYS A 82 11.69 -13.50 -14.53
N VAL A 83 12.49 -13.33 -15.55
CA VAL A 83 13.76 -14.08 -15.65
C VAL A 83 14.74 -13.41 -14.68
N VAL A 84 15.10 -14.14 -13.63
CA VAL A 84 16.00 -13.63 -12.59
C VAL A 84 17.44 -13.96 -12.93
N LYS A 85 17.67 -15.10 -13.61
CA LYS A 85 19.01 -15.52 -14.00
C LYS A 85 18.93 -16.51 -15.15
N THR A 86 19.84 -16.38 -16.09
CA THR A 86 20.03 -17.34 -17.19
C THR A 86 21.41 -17.97 -17.08
N PHE A 87 21.48 -19.28 -17.27
CA PHE A 87 22.74 -20.03 -17.20
C PHE A 87 23.11 -20.52 -18.60
N LYS A 88 24.39 -20.52 -18.84
CA LYS A 88 24.94 -21.05 -20.10
C LYS A 88 25.36 -22.50 -19.94
#